data_1a478947c45f504e6417b53e7c46005d
#
_entry.id   1a478947c45f504e6417b53e7c46005d
#
_cell.length_a   1.000
_cell.length_b   1.000
_cell.length_c   1.000
_cell.angle_alpha   90.00
_cell.angle_beta   90.00
_cell.angle_gamma   90.00
#
_symmetry.space_group_name_H-M   'P 1'
#
loop_
_entity.id
_entity.type
_entity.pdbx_description
1 polymer ?
#
loop_
_entity_poly.entity_id
_entity_poly.type
_entity_poly.pdbx_seq_one_letter_code
_entity_poly.pdbx_strand_id
1 'polypeptide(L)'
;MGVFRKYRDADGNLTGPWFIQYPVERDIPTGKIKYRTKKASWKKKKANEMLRMKQDEFYERERLGITADPNLTFGELLAWALSQEVMKVKVSASDDAGRAQHLKAYFGRWKASLITPLMVENFRIKMKKTISKKTGKPYSGTTVNKMVSLGRRIYYLGMDGGKVCTNPFARRGMYREYPKGQYVPDEEFWRIYGLLRDYLKPVALTAYLTGMRRGEILNLKWKSVDLFKGFIDLSADQTKAKEPRYVFFNSAPRLKKVFVEAARKKGTNQEFVFTKEDGSPVPKWYIERLFKKACMKAQIGPYRFHDLRHTFNTNMVKAGVPEVVIMKLTGHKSRAMFSRYSHLDREQGEDAMGRLSELMSKKRDQAKSVGEITAPKKEQEK
;
A
#
# COMPACT_ATOMS: atom_id res chain seq x y z
N MET A 1 -28.10 10.94 40.11
CA MET A 1 -28.90 10.47 38.94
C MET A 1 -30.36 10.73 39.25
N GLY A 2 -31.13 11.27 38.34
CA GLY A 2 -32.54 11.48 38.60
C GLY A 2 -33.28 12.20 37.49
N VAL A 3 -34.58 12.33 37.77
CA VAL A 3 -35.51 13.10 36.95
C VAL A 3 -35.87 14.34 37.75
N PHE A 4 -35.67 15.52 37.20
CA PHE A 4 -35.86 16.80 37.90
C PHE A 4 -36.36 17.90 36.95
N ARG A 5 -36.89 18.99 37.53
CA ARG A 5 -37.23 20.23 36.81
C ARG A 5 -36.17 21.29 37.08
N LYS A 6 -35.90 22.15 36.13
CA LYS A 6 -34.90 23.23 36.21
C LYS A 6 -35.52 24.60 36.45
N TYR A 7 -36.72 24.79 35.99
CA TYR A 7 -37.38 26.12 35.99
C TYR A 7 -38.25 26.27 37.22
N ARG A 8 -38.34 27.51 37.70
CA ARG A 8 -39.23 27.90 38.78
C ARG A 8 -40.22 28.94 38.25
N ASP A 9 -41.45 28.94 38.76
CA ASP A 9 -42.43 29.98 38.55
C ASP A 9 -42.22 31.17 39.49
N ALA A 10 -43.08 32.17 39.43
CA ALA A 10 -43.03 33.36 40.28
C ALA A 10 -43.16 33.04 41.79
N ASP A 11 -43.84 31.95 42.13
CA ASP A 11 -44.07 31.46 43.50
C ASP A 11 -42.97 30.51 43.99
N GLY A 12 -41.92 30.30 43.20
CA GLY A 12 -40.76 29.43 43.50
C GLY A 12 -40.99 27.95 43.26
N ASN A 13 -42.14 27.49 42.76
CA ASN A 13 -42.43 26.10 42.48
C ASN A 13 -41.73 25.62 41.20
N LEU A 14 -41.25 24.36 41.24
CA LEU A 14 -40.58 23.75 40.06
C LEU A 14 -41.58 23.50 38.93
N THR A 15 -41.33 24.14 37.78
CA THR A 15 -42.20 24.11 36.60
C THR A 15 -41.43 23.74 35.33
N GLY A 16 -42.15 23.66 34.20
CA GLY A 16 -41.56 23.38 32.90
C GLY A 16 -41.32 21.88 32.64
N PRO A 17 -40.56 21.55 31.60
CA PRO A 17 -40.28 20.18 31.20
C PRO A 17 -39.38 19.47 32.25
N TRP A 18 -39.51 18.15 32.30
CA TRP A 18 -38.64 17.29 33.07
C TRP A 18 -37.32 17.06 32.37
N PHE A 19 -36.22 17.08 33.10
CA PHE A 19 -34.88 16.74 32.69
C PHE A 19 -34.46 15.41 33.31
N ILE A 20 -33.62 14.66 32.59
CA ILE A 20 -32.98 13.46 33.09
C ILE A 20 -31.46 13.68 33.18
N GLN A 21 -30.86 13.20 34.27
CA GLN A 21 -29.42 13.07 34.40
C GLN A 21 -29.04 11.59 34.35
N TYR A 22 -28.30 11.19 33.34
CA TYR A 22 -27.99 9.79 33.06
C TYR A 22 -26.49 9.59 32.87
N PRO A 23 -25.96 8.39 33.16
CA PRO A 23 -24.55 8.09 32.96
C PRO A 23 -24.22 7.98 31.46
N VAL A 24 -23.03 8.44 31.07
CA VAL A 24 -22.56 8.39 29.65
C VAL A 24 -21.21 7.70 29.48
N GLU A 25 -20.34 7.79 30.47
CA GLU A 25 -18.97 7.28 30.40
C GLU A 25 -18.48 6.98 31.84
N ARG A 26 -17.68 5.91 31.99
CA ARG A 26 -16.90 5.67 33.23
C ARG A 26 -15.43 5.91 32.90
N ASP A 27 -14.79 6.73 33.69
CA ASP A 27 -13.35 6.93 33.68
C ASP A 27 -12.69 5.66 34.25
N ILE A 28 -11.97 4.91 33.39
CA ILE A 28 -11.38 3.61 33.75
C ILE A 28 -10.36 3.74 34.92
N PRO A 29 -9.40 4.73 34.88
CA PRO A 29 -8.44 4.88 35.97
C PRO A 29 -9.05 5.22 37.33
N THR A 30 -10.07 6.05 37.37
CA THR A 30 -10.65 6.56 38.60
C THR A 30 -11.97 5.89 39.02
N GLY A 31 -12.57 5.09 38.10
CA GLY A 31 -13.88 4.49 38.30
C GLY A 31 -15.06 5.49 38.32
N LYS A 32 -14.80 6.81 38.19
CA LYS A 32 -15.81 7.86 38.25
C LYS A 32 -16.70 7.85 36.99
N ILE A 33 -18.03 7.99 37.23
CA ILE A 33 -19.00 8.06 36.12
C ILE A 33 -19.27 9.52 35.75
N LYS A 34 -19.17 9.84 34.47
CA LYS A 34 -19.61 11.12 33.90
C LYS A 34 -21.10 11.06 33.59
N TYR A 35 -21.81 12.12 33.94
CA TYR A 35 -23.25 12.26 33.73
C TYR A 35 -23.55 13.36 32.73
N ARG A 36 -24.62 13.15 31.94
CA ARG A 36 -25.13 14.16 31.01
C ARG A 36 -26.59 14.47 31.38
N THR A 37 -26.96 15.74 31.27
CA THR A 37 -28.33 16.20 31.51
C THR A 37 -29.00 16.50 30.14
N LYS A 38 -30.24 16.01 29.98
CA LYS A 38 -31.04 16.24 28.77
C LYS A 38 -32.48 16.53 29.12
N LYS A 39 -33.13 17.46 28.40
CA LYS A 39 -34.58 17.64 28.42
C LYS A 39 -35.24 16.35 27.93
N ALA A 40 -36.17 15.80 28.73
CA ALA A 40 -36.77 14.50 28.46
C ALA A 40 -38.24 14.64 28.02
N SER A 41 -39.12 15.12 28.86
CA SER A 41 -40.57 15.18 28.59
C SER A 41 -41.26 16.19 29.49
N TRP A 42 -42.48 16.57 29.11
CA TRP A 42 -43.41 17.31 30.00
C TRP A 42 -44.10 16.40 31.02
N LYS A 43 -44.17 15.07 30.76
CA LYS A 43 -44.75 14.08 31.66
C LYS A 43 -43.65 13.34 32.41
N LYS A 44 -43.74 13.33 33.79
CA LYS A 44 -42.77 12.67 34.68
C LYS A 44 -42.60 11.20 34.35
N LYS A 45 -43.70 10.47 34.08
CA LYS A 45 -43.67 9.05 33.72
C LYS A 45 -42.78 8.78 32.51
N LYS A 46 -42.96 9.55 31.43
CA LYS A 46 -42.10 9.43 30.22
C LYS A 46 -40.66 9.81 30.50
N ALA A 47 -40.38 10.78 31.35
CA ALA A 47 -38.99 11.12 31.72
C ALA A 47 -38.33 9.98 32.53
N ASN A 48 -39.06 9.33 33.42
CA ASN A 48 -38.56 8.14 34.14
C ASN A 48 -38.28 6.96 33.20
N GLU A 49 -39.17 6.70 32.25
CA GLU A 49 -38.96 5.67 31.22
C GLU A 49 -37.69 5.94 30.40
N MET A 50 -37.51 7.19 29.94
CA MET A 50 -36.28 7.59 29.20
C MET A 50 -35.02 7.47 30.04
N LEU A 51 -35.09 7.81 31.38
CA LEU A 51 -33.96 7.63 32.26
C LEU A 51 -33.59 6.16 32.38
N ARG A 52 -34.58 5.28 32.63
CA ARG A 52 -34.38 3.84 32.74
C ARG A 52 -33.75 3.27 31.47
N MET A 53 -34.29 3.59 30.29
CA MET A 53 -33.70 3.15 29.03
C MET A 53 -32.23 3.58 28.88
N LYS A 54 -31.89 4.81 29.31
CA LYS A 54 -30.52 5.32 29.23
C LYS A 54 -29.57 4.64 30.24
N GLN A 55 -30.09 4.27 31.41
CA GLN A 55 -29.34 3.51 32.39
C GLN A 55 -29.09 2.08 31.92
N ASP A 56 -30.12 1.40 31.45
CA ASP A 56 -30.01 0.03 30.92
C ASP A 56 -29.01 -0.02 29.72
N GLU A 57 -29.09 0.96 28.81
CA GLU A 57 -28.14 1.13 27.69
C GLU A 57 -26.70 1.30 28.18
N PHE A 58 -26.48 2.08 29.25
CA PHE A 58 -25.15 2.30 29.81
C PHE A 58 -24.59 1.05 30.47
N TYR A 59 -25.36 0.40 31.35
CA TYR A 59 -24.89 -0.80 32.09
C TYR A 59 -24.72 -2.03 31.15
N GLU A 60 -25.56 -2.16 30.15
CA GLU A 60 -25.37 -3.21 29.14
C GLU A 60 -24.06 -3.00 28.35
N ARG A 61 -23.73 -1.76 28.00
CA ARG A 61 -22.44 -1.42 27.39
C ARG A 61 -21.27 -1.72 28.31
N GLU A 62 -21.35 -1.38 29.60
CA GLU A 62 -20.31 -1.71 30.57
C GLU A 62 -20.11 -3.23 30.66
N ARG A 63 -21.20 -3.99 30.73
CA ARG A 63 -21.15 -5.46 30.72
C ARG A 63 -20.48 -6.03 29.46
N LEU A 64 -20.65 -5.37 28.34
CA LEU A 64 -20.03 -5.75 27.05
C LEU A 64 -18.64 -5.14 26.85
N GLY A 65 -18.09 -4.41 27.83
CA GLY A 65 -16.81 -3.74 27.73
C GLY A 65 -16.81 -2.53 26.76
N ILE A 66 -17.99 -1.99 26.46
CA ILE A 66 -18.16 -0.92 25.48
C ILE A 66 -18.24 0.42 26.19
N THR A 67 -17.14 1.17 26.22
CA THR A 67 -17.05 2.51 26.82
C THR A 67 -17.56 3.64 25.91
N ALA A 68 -18.16 3.31 24.76
CA ALA A 68 -18.50 4.24 23.70
C ALA A 68 -19.51 5.32 24.08
N ASP A 69 -19.18 6.60 23.91
CA ASP A 69 -20.14 7.72 23.92
C ASP A 69 -21.12 7.57 22.73
N PRO A 70 -22.43 7.43 22.99
CA PRO A 70 -23.44 7.30 21.94
C PRO A 70 -23.54 8.55 21.04
N ASN A 71 -22.98 9.67 21.46
CA ASN A 71 -22.97 10.91 20.71
C ASN A 71 -21.64 11.16 19.98
N LEU A 72 -20.67 10.26 20.12
CA LEU A 72 -19.40 10.36 19.42
C LEU A 72 -19.65 10.50 17.90
N THR A 73 -19.22 11.61 17.35
CA THR A 73 -19.29 11.83 15.90
C THR A 73 -18.18 11.09 15.18
N PHE A 74 -18.40 10.78 13.92
CA PHE A 74 -17.31 10.22 13.08
C PHE A 74 -16.12 11.17 12.98
N GLY A 75 -16.35 12.49 12.99
CA GLY A 75 -15.28 13.49 12.98
C GLY A 75 -14.38 13.41 14.21
N GLU A 76 -14.96 13.20 15.38
CA GLU A 76 -14.22 13.00 16.65
C GLU A 76 -13.51 11.65 16.67
N LEU A 77 -14.18 10.58 16.22
CA LEU A 77 -13.56 9.25 16.07
C LEU A 77 -12.37 9.28 15.11
N LEU A 78 -12.51 9.97 13.97
CA LEU A 78 -11.45 10.16 12.99
C LEU A 78 -10.26 10.92 13.57
N ALA A 79 -10.51 12.04 14.26
CA ALA A 79 -9.46 12.84 14.89
C ALA A 79 -8.69 12.02 15.93
N TRP A 80 -9.43 11.32 16.80
CA TRP A 80 -8.84 10.42 17.79
C TRP A 80 -8.02 9.30 17.14
N ALA A 81 -8.55 8.62 16.12
CA ALA A 81 -7.83 7.54 15.45
C ALA A 81 -6.53 8.03 14.77
N LEU A 82 -6.56 9.21 14.14
CA LEU A 82 -5.36 9.79 13.52
C LEU A 82 -4.32 10.27 14.55
N SER A 83 -4.72 10.56 15.80
CA SER A 83 -3.79 10.91 16.88
C SER A 83 -3.04 9.72 17.46
N GLN A 84 -3.50 8.48 17.21
CA GLN A 84 -2.83 7.27 17.70
C GLN A 84 -1.48 7.07 17.03
N GLU A 85 -0.46 6.66 17.81
CA GLU A 85 0.91 6.45 17.31
C GLU A 85 0.96 5.45 16.15
N VAL A 86 0.16 4.38 16.19
CA VAL A 86 0.06 3.38 15.11
C VAL A 86 -0.37 3.99 13.75
N MET A 87 -1.01 5.15 13.75
CA MET A 87 -1.39 5.88 12.54
C MET A 87 -0.33 6.91 12.12
N LYS A 88 0.39 7.50 13.06
CA LYS A 88 1.44 8.51 12.81
C LYS A 88 2.72 7.90 12.24
N VAL A 89 3.16 6.78 12.78
CA VAL A 89 4.40 6.07 12.37
C VAL A 89 4.29 5.46 10.97
N LYS A 90 3.10 5.39 10.42
CA LYS A 90 2.84 4.79 9.12
C LYS A 90 3.45 5.61 7.97
N VAL A 91 4.22 4.97 7.08
CA VAL A 91 4.82 5.61 5.89
C VAL A 91 3.81 6.36 5.01
N SER A 92 2.53 5.94 5.03
CA SER A 92 1.44 6.58 4.27
C SER A 92 0.60 7.57 5.10
N ALA A 93 1.08 8.05 6.24
CA ALA A 93 0.31 8.94 7.12
C ALA A 93 -0.12 10.24 6.40
N SER A 94 0.76 10.85 5.62
CA SER A 94 0.43 12.05 4.81
C SER A 94 -0.66 11.80 3.76
N ASP A 95 -0.61 10.65 3.10
CA ASP A 95 -1.66 10.24 2.14
C ASP A 95 -2.99 9.97 2.85
N ASP A 96 -2.95 9.38 4.05
CA ASP A 96 -4.13 9.09 4.84
C ASP A 96 -4.78 10.39 5.36
N ALA A 97 -4.01 11.43 5.66
CA ALA A 97 -4.53 12.76 5.99
C ALA A 97 -5.38 13.36 4.85
N GLY A 98 -4.91 13.27 3.61
CA GLY A 98 -5.68 13.70 2.44
C GLY A 98 -6.98 12.88 2.24
N ARG A 99 -6.92 11.56 2.44
CA ARG A 99 -8.11 10.68 2.37
C ARG A 99 -9.10 10.95 3.49
N ALA A 100 -8.60 11.26 4.70
CA ALA A 100 -9.39 11.59 5.87
C ALA A 100 -10.28 12.82 5.65
N GLN A 101 -9.81 13.82 4.88
CA GLN A 101 -10.60 15.01 4.55
C GLN A 101 -11.90 14.64 3.80
N HIS A 102 -11.84 13.67 2.87
CA HIS A 102 -13.02 13.21 2.14
C HIS A 102 -14.02 12.49 3.05
N LEU A 103 -13.50 11.63 3.95
CA LEU A 103 -14.31 10.95 4.93
C LEU A 103 -14.94 11.93 5.92
N LYS A 104 -14.18 12.91 6.41
CA LYS A 104 -14.65 13.96 7.32
C LYS A 104 -15.74 14.84 6.67
N ALA A 105 -15.55 15.21 5.40
CA ALA A 105 -16.53 16.02 4.67
C ALA A 105 -17.86 15.29 4.47
N TYR A 106 -17.85 13.95 4.34
CA TYR A 106 -19.06 13.18 4.10
C TYR A 106 -19.72 12.70 5.40
N PHE A 107 -18.94 12.15 6.34
CA PHE A 107 -19.44 11.49 7.54
C PHE A 107 -19.23 12.31 8.83
N GLY A 108 -18.42 13.37 8.81
CA GLY A 108 -17.89 14.00 10.01
C GLY A 108 -18.95 14.43 11.05
N ARG A 109 -20.12 14.85 10.62
CA ARG A 109 -21.23 15.29 11.48
C ARG A 109 -22.13 14.14 11.96
N TRP A 110 -22.02 12.96 11.36
CA TRP A 110 -22.82 11.81 11.72
C TRP A 110 -22.31 11.18 13.02
N LYS A 111 -23.23 10.70 13.86
CA LYS A 111 -22.84 9.84 14.99
C LYS A 111 -22.21 8.56 14.44
N ALA A 112 -21.05 8.19 14.95
CA ALA A 112 -20.31 7.03 14.48
C ALA A 112 -21.13 5.74 14.57
N SER A 113 -21.97 5.60 15.60
CA SER A 113 -22.87 4.45 15.80
C SER A 113 -24.03 4.38 14.79
N LEU A 114 -24.38 5.48 14.11
CA LEU A 114 -25.51 5.55 13.17
C LEU A 114 -25.06 5.42 11.71
N ILE A 115 -23.78 5.36 11.42
CA ILE A 115 -23.30 5.14 10.06
C ILE A 115 -23.58 3.70 9.65
N THR A 116 -24.34 3.54 8.58
CA THR A 116 -24.74 2.23 8.07
C THR A 116 -23.86 1.80 6.89
N PRO A 117 -23.82 0.48 6.60
CA PRO A 117 -23.19 -0.04 5.39
C PRO A 117 -23.71 0.58 4.09
N LEU A 118 -24.98 0.92 4.01
CA LEU A 118 -25.58 1.59 2.84
C LEU A 118 -25.03 3.01 2.67
N MET A 119 -24.83 3.75 3.75
CA MET A 119 -24.20 5.07 3.69
C MET A 119 -22.77 5.01 3.17
N VAL A 120 -22.01 3.96 3.52
CA VAL A 120 -20.68 3.73 2.98
C VAL A 120 -20.73 3.43 1.48
N GLU A 121 -21.71 2.69 1.00
CA GLU A 121 -21.89 2.43 -0.43
C GLU A 121 -22.22 3.71 -1.19
N ASN A 122 -23.14 4.52 -0.68
CA ASN A 122 -23.48 5.83 -1.25
C ASN A 122 -22.25 6.77 -1.30
N PHE A 123 -21.41 6.76 -0.27
CA PHE A 123 -20.13 7.47 -0.28
C PHE A 123 -19.21 6.97 -1.42
N ARG A 124 -19.08 5.66 -1.61
CA ARG A 124 -18.27 5.08 -2.68
C ARG A 124 -18.74 5.55 -4.07
N ILE A 125 -20.06 5.47 -4.32
CA ILE A 125 -20.68 5.91 -5.58
C ILE A 125 -20.43 7.40 -5.79
N LYS A 126 -20.64 8.22 -4.77
CA LYS A 126 -20.41 9.66 -4.84
C LYS A 126 -18.94 9.98 -5.16
N MET A 127 -18.00 9.36 -4.46
CA MET A 127 -16.56 9.59 -4.70
C MET A 127 -16.13 9.17 -6.10
N LYS A 128 -16.69 8.08 -6.64
CA LYS A 128 -16.39 7.63 -8.00
C LYS A 128 -16.82 8.65 -9.07
N LYS A 129 -17.87 9.44 -8.80
CA LYS A 129 -18.36 10.52 -9.68
C LYS A 129 -17.67 11.87 -9.42
N THR A 130 -17.04 12.04 -8.27
CA THR A 130 -16.42 13.32 -7.86
C THR A 130 -15.14 13.58 -8.66
N ILE A 131 -15.02 14.79 -9.21
CA ILE A 131 -13.83 15.24 -9.93
C ILE A 131 -12.74 15.62 -8.92
N SER A 132 -11.55 15.06 -9.08
CA SER A 132 -10.37 15.41 -8.29
C SER A 132 -9.83 16.78 -8.72
N LYS A 133 -9.74 17.72 -7.79
CA LYS A 133 -9.13 19.04 -8.03
C LYS A 133 -7.69 18.95 -8.56
N LYS A 134 -6.95 17.89 -8.18
CA LYS A 134 -5.55 17.69 -8.57
C LYS A 134 -5.39 17.19 -10.01
N THR A 135 -6.32 16.38 -10.50
CA THR A 135 -6.17 15.67 -11.78
C THR A 135 -7.20 16.09 -12.84
N GLY A 136 -8.24 16.84 -12.47
CA GLY A 136 -9.37 17.19 -13.35
C GLY A 136 -10.20 15.97 -13.80
N LYS A 137 -9.96 14.77 -13.21
CA LYS A 137 -10.64 13.52 -13.58
C LYS A 137 -11.37 12.93 -12.38
N PRO A 138 -12.41 12.11 -12.59
CA PRO A 138 -13.06 11.38 -11.51
C PRO A 138 -12.09 10.52 -10.71
N TYR A 139 -12.34 10.34 -9.39
CA TYR A 139 -11.50 9.44 -8.59
C TYR A 139 -11.54 8.01 -9.14
N SER A 140 -10.36 7.40 -9.25
CA SER A 140 -10.23 6.00 -9.65
C SER A 140 -10.81 5.07 -8.59
N GLY A 141 -11.27 3.87 -8.99
CA GLY A 141 -11.73 2.83 -8.05
C GLY A 141 -10.69 2.53 -6.97
N THR A 142 -9.40 2.44 -7.32
CA THR A 142 -8.29 2.25 -6.36
C THR A 142 -8.22 3.37 -5.33
N THR A 143 -8.46 4.62 -5.72
CA THR A 143 -8.45 5.76 -4.79
C THR A 143 -9.62 5.67 -3.82
N VAL A 144 -10.81 5.34 -4.31
CA VAL A 144 -12.00 5.14 -3.47
C VAL A 144 -11.81 3.94 -2.52
N ASN A 145 -11.24 2.83 -3.01
CA ASN A 145 -10.89 1.68 -2.18
C ASN A 145 -9.99 2.05 -1.00
N LYS A 146 -9.00 2.92 -1.24
CA LYS A 146 -8.09 3.41 -0.18
C LYS A 146 -8.81 4.29 0.85
N MET A 147 -9.79 5.11 0.43
CA MET A 147 -10.62 5.89 1.36
C MET A 147 -11.45 4.94 2.26
N VAL A 148 -12.10 3.94 1.66
CA VAL A 148 -12.88 2.93 2.41
C VAL A 148 -11.99 2.13 3.36
N SER A 149 -10.79 1.75 2.92
CA SER A 149 -9.82 1.04 3.77
C SER A 149 -9.37 1.87 4.97
N LEU A 150 -9.21 3.18 4.79
CA LEU A 150 -8.94 4.09 5.91
C LEU A 150 -10.12 4.14 6.88
N GLY A 151 -11.35 4.33 6.39
CA GLY A 151 -12.57 4.28 7.23
C GLY A 151 -12.68 2.97 8.00
N ARG A 152 -12.41 1.84 7.35
CA ARG A 152 -12.38 0.52 7.98
C ARG A 152 -11.37 0.45 9.13
N ARG A 153 -10.16 0.96 8.92
CA ARG A 153 -9.12 0.98 9.95
C ARG A 153 -9.48 1.89 11.12
N ILE A 154 -10.07 3.06 10.88
CA ILE A 154 -10.54 3.99 11.91
C ILE A 154 -11.54 3.30 12.83
N TYR A 155 -12.50 2.58 12.25
CA TYR A 155 -13.49 1.86 13.04
C TYR A 155 -12.90 0.67 13.79
N TYR A 156 -11.97 -0.09 13.24
CA TYR A 156 -11.29 -1.14 14.00
C TYR A 156 -10.52 -0.57 15.19
N LEU A 157 -9.76 0.50 15.00
CA LEU A 157 -9.11 1.19 16.12
C LEU A 157 -10.13 1.70 17.15
N GLY A 158 -11.29 2.20 16.68
CA GLY A 158 -12.38 2.61 17.54
C GLY A 158 -12.99 1.45 18.32
N MET A 159 -13.09 0.26 17.73
CA MET A 159 -13.54 -0.96 18.41
C MET A 159 -12.51 -1.41 19.45
N ASP A 160 -11.24 -1.46 19.09
CA ASP A 160 -10.14 -1.82 20.00
C ASP A 160 -10.05 -0.84 21.19
N GLY A 161 -10.36 0.44 20.95
CA GLY A 161 -10.41 1.49 21.97
C GLY A 161 -11.77 1.63 22.67
N GLY A 162 -12.71 0.69 22.50
CA GLY A 162 -14.03 0.71 23.13
C GLY A 162 -14.96 1.86 22.73
N LYS A 163 -14.65 2.59 21.64
CA LYS A 163 -15.38 3.78 21.20
C LYS A 163 -16.59 3.49 20.31
N VAL A 164 -16.59 2.38 19.61
CA VAL A 164 -17.67 1.91 18.73
C VAL A 164 -17.74 0.39 18.77
N CYS A 165 -18.93 -0.19 18.54
CA CYS A 165 -19.16 -1.64 18.63
C CYS A 165 -19.09 -2.34 17.29
N THR A 166 -19.37 -1.65 16.20
CA THR A 166 -19.49 -2.24 14.87
C THR A 166 -18.74 -1.40 13.84
N ASN A 167 -18.35 -2.05 12.77
CA ASN A 167 -17.62 -1.40 11.68
C ASN A 167 -18.44 -1.41 10.38
N PRO A 168 -19.09 -0.31 10.00
CA PRO A 168 -19.90 -0.24 8.78
C PRO A 168 -19.07 -0.34 7.49
N PHE A 169 -17.75 -0.12 7.56
CA PHE A 169 -16.83 -0.27 6.45
C PHE A 169 -16.30 -1.71 6.28
N ALA A 170 -16.59 -2.62 7.23
CA ALA A 170 -16.20 -4.02 7.12
C ALA A 170 -16.94 -4.70 5.95
N ARG A 171 -16.31 -5.73 5.35
CA ARG A 171 -16.89 -6.57 4.30
C ARG A 171 -17.50 -5.80 3.11
N ARG A 172 -17.01 -4.58 2.83
CA ARG A 172 -17.42 -3.85 1.62
C ARG A 172 -16.63 -4.37 0.42
N GLY A 173 -17.31 -4.67 -0.66
CA GLY A 173 -16.69 -4.99 -1.93
C GLY A 173 -15.75 -3.85 -2.38
N MET A 174 -14.61 -4.20 -2.95
CA MET A 174 -13.69 -3.20 -3.51
C MET A 174 -13.93 -3.10 -5.02
N TYR A 175 -13.74 -1.91 -5.57
CA TYR A 175 -13.67 -1.77 -7.03
C TYR A 175 -12.50 -2.61 -7.55
N ARG A 176 -12.72 -3.29 -8.67
CA ARG A 176 -11.64 -4.05 -9.33
C ARG A 176 -10.49 -3.12 -9.66
N GLU A 177 -9.30 -3.53 -9.26
CA GLU A 177 -8.07 -2.80 -9.55
C GLU A 177 -7.39 -3.47 -10.74
N TYR A 178 -7.15 -2.69 -11.78
CA TYR A 178 -6.41 -3.16 -12.95
C TYR A 178 -4.93 -2.85 -12.74
N PRO A 179 -4.04 -3.80 -13.01
CA PRO A 179 -2.61 -3.56 -13.02
C PRO A 179 -2.25 -2.41 -13.95
N LYS A 180 -1.41 -1.49 -13.47
CA LYS A 180 -1.00 -0.31 -14.26
C LYS A 180 0.43 -0.43 -14.82
N GLY A 181 1.02 -1.60 -14.84
CA GLY A 181 2.35 -1.82 -15.39
C GLY A 181 2.29 -1.96 -16.91
N GLN A 182 3.21 -1.29 -17.62
CA GLN A 182 3.39 -1.43 -19.06
C GLN A 182 4.79 -1.99 -19.34
N TYR A 183 4.90 -2.79 -20.37
CA TYR A 183 6.18 -3.23 -20.91
C TYR A 183 6.76 -2.11 -21.78
N VAL A 184 8.01 -1.77 -21.57
CA VAL A 184 8.76 -0.80 -22.38
C VAL A 184 9.67 -1.59 -23.31
N PRO A 185 9.43 -1.63 -24.62
CA PRO A 185 10.30 -2.28 -25.59
C PRO A 185 11.74 -1.74 -25.53
N ASP A 186 12.73 -2.57 -25.87
CA ASP A 186 14.15 -2.18 -25.76
C ASP A 186 14.47 -0.95 -26.61
N GLU A 187 14.01 -0.91 -27.85
CA GLU A 187 14.19 0.24 -28.75
C GLU A 187 13.61 1.53 -28.15
N GLU A 188 12.41 1.45 -27.58
CA GLU A 188 11.77 2.61 -26.96
C GLU A 188 12.51 3.04 -25.71
N PHE A 189 13.01 2.09 -24.90
CA PHE A 189 13.85 2.41 -23.77
C PHE A 189 15.09 3.21 -24.16
N TRP A 190 15.82 2.78 -25.19
CA TRP A 190 17.03 3.48 -25.64
C TRP A 190 16.73 4.86 -26.22
N ARG A 191 15.62 5.03 -26.91
CA ARG A 191 15.16 6.36 -27.38
C ARG A 191 14.86 7.29 -26.19
N ILE A 192 14.15 6.81 -25.17
CA ILE A 192 13.88 7.56 -23.95
C ILE A 192 15.19 7.88 -23.21
N TYR A 193 16.08 6.89 -23.06
CA TYR A 193 17.37 7.00 -22.41
C TYR A 193 18.24 8.10 -23.01
N GLY A 194 18.32 8.19 -24.34
CA GLY A 194 19.06 9.23 -25.05
C GLY A 194 18.61 10.65 -24.72
N LEU A 195 17.31 10.82 -24.41
CA LEU A 195 16.71 12.12 -24.08
C LEU A 195 16.72 12.47 -22.58
N LEU A 196 17.19 11.56 -21.73
CA LEU A 196 17.37 11.84 -20.31
C LEU A 196 18.58 12.72 -20.06
N ARG A 197 18.54 13.52 -18.99
CA ARG A 197 19.71 14.22 -18.48
C ARG A 197 20.78 13.23 -18.03
N ASP A 198 22.06 13.57 -18.17
CA ASP A 198 23.17 12.65 -17.97
C ASP A 198 23.18 12.01 -16.57
N TYR A 199 22.90 12.76 -15.53
CA TYR A 199 22.82 12.23 -14.16
C TYR A 199 21.60 11.31 -13.92
N LEU A 200 20.59 11.31 -14.80
CA LEU A 200 19.43 10.38 -14.73
C LEU A 200 19.61 9.12 -15.55
N LYS A 201 20.48 9.13 -16.54
CA LYS A 201 20.78 7.97 -17.37
C LYS A 201 21.21 6.75 -16.53
N PRO A 202 22.20 6.87 -15.62
CA PRO A 202 22.58 5.74 -14.77
C PRO A 202 21.44 5.25 -13.87
N VAL A 203 20.58 6.13 -13.37
CA VAL A 203 19.40 5.76 -12.57
C VAL A 203 18.40 4.95 -13.38
N ALA A 204 18.11 5.37 -14.63
CA ALA A 204 17.19 4.69 -15.51
C ALA A 204 17.74 3.32 -15.96
N LEU A 205 19.02 3.25 -16.29
CA LEU A 205 19.67 2.01 -16.70
C LEU A 205 19.72 1.00 -15.56
N THR A 206 19.99 1.46 -14.32
CA THR A 206 19.92 0.60 -13.14
C THR A 206 18.51 0.05 -12.93
N ALA A 207 17.46 0.89 -13.07
CA ALA A 207 16.08 0.42 -12.96
C ALA A 207 15.72 -0.63 -14.03
N TYR A 208 16.15 -0.42 -15.27
CA TYR A 208 15.88 -1.26 -16.42
C TYR A 208 16.57 -2.64 -16.30
N LEU A 209 17.84 -2.66 -15.84
CA LEU A 209 18.66 -3.87 -15.78
C LEU A 209 18.55 -4.65 -14.46
N THR A 210 17.95 -4.06 -13.40
CA THR A 210 17.89 -4.72 -12.09
C THR A 210 16.48 -4.89 -11.54
N GLY A 211 15.52 -4.18 -12.10
CA GLY A 211 14.18 -4.13 -11.56
C GLY A 211 14.08 -3.55 -10.13
N MET A 212 15.11 -2.87 -9.61
CA MET A 212 15.09 -2.22 -8.31
C MET A 212 13.96 -1.20 -8.21
N ARG A 213 13.40 -1.03 -7.02
CA ARG A 213 12.39 0.01 -6.81
C ARG A 213 13.02 1.40 -6.91
N ARG A 214 12.31 2.34 -7.52
CA ARG A 214 12.78 3.74 -7.64
C ARG A 214 13.36 4.30 -6.33
N GLY A 215 12.69 4.04 -5.21
CA GLY A 215 13.17 4.51 -3.90
C GLY A 215 14.46 3.85 -3.45
N GLU A 216 14.70 2.61 -3.78
CA GLU A 216 15.92 1.88 -3.48
C GLU A 216 17.10 2.43 -4.30
N ILE A 217 16.88 2.71 -5.59
CA ILE A 217 17.91 3.29 -6.46
C ILE A 217 18.28 4.71 -5.99
N LEU A 218 17.28 5.57 -5.76
CA LEU A 218 17.51 6.98 -5.41
C LEU A 218 18.11 7.17 -3.99
N ASN A 219 17.91 6.19 -3.11
CA ASN A 219 18.49 6.21 -1.75
C ASN A 219 19.68 5.25 -1.61
N LEU A 220 20.22 4.73 -2.74
CA LEU A 220 21.36 3.82 -2.71
C LEU A 220 22.60 4.55 -2.23
N LYS A 221 23.21 4.03 -1.16
CA LYS A 221 24.43 4.57 -0.56
C LYS A 221 25.64 3.73 -0.97
N TRP A 222 26.79 4.36 -1.05
CA TRP A 222 28.05 3.69 -1.40
C TRP A 222 28.40 2.54 -0.45
N LYS A 223 28.05 2.64 0.83
CA LYS A 223 28.28 1.56 1.81
C LYS A 223 27.59 0.25 1.49
N SER A 224 26.54 0.29 0.62
CA SER A 224 25.81 -0.88 0.16
C SER A 224 26.31 -1.44 -1.18
N VAL A 225 27.36 -0.84 -1.78
CA VAL A 225 27.85 -1.25 -3.10
C VAL A 225 29.25 -1.83 -2.96
N ASP A 226 29.38 -3.11 -3.27
CA ASP A 226 30.67 -3.79 -3.39
C ASP A 226 31.09 -3.80 -4.86
N LEU A 227 31.96 -2.88 -5.24
CA LEU A 227 32.46 -2.79 -6.63
C LEU A 227 33.37 -3.96 -7.01
N PHE A 228 34.09 -4.52 -6.05
CA PHE A 228 35.02 -5.62 -6.28
C PHE A 228 34.29 -6.93 -6.57
N LYS A 229 33.36 -7.27 -5.68
CA LYS A 229 32.53 -8.48 -5.84
C LYS A 229 31.38 -8.28 -6.84
N GLY A 230 31.02 -7.04 -7.18
CA GLY A 230 30.02 -6.69 -8.18
C GLY A 230 28.59 -6.93 -7.76
N PHE A 231 28.23 -6.56 -6.53
CA PHE A 231 26.86 -6.61 -6.06
C PHE A 231 26.48 -5.41 -5.18
N ILE A 232 25.19 -5.25 -4.98
CA ILE A 232 24.59 -4.30 -4.04
C ILE A 232 23.95 -5.11 -2.93
N ASP A 233 24.28 -4.80 -1.67
CA ASP A 233 23.63 -5.34 -0.48
C ASP A 233 22.54 -4.37 -0.01
N LEU A 234 21.29 -4.77 -0.14
CA LEU A 234 20.14 -4.01 0.33
C LEU A 234 19.66 -4.62 1.65
N SER A 235 20.01 -3.98 2.76
CA SER A 235 19.55 -4.33 4.09
C SER A 235 18.02 -4.20 4.26
N ALA A 236 17.45 -4.84 5.27
CA ALA A 236 16.01 -4.88 5.50
C ALA A 236 15.37 -3.49 5.67
N ASP A 237 16.06 -2.53 6.29
CA ASP A 237 15.62 -1.15 6.48
C ASP A 237 15.57 -0.35 5.17
N GLN A 238 16.40 -0.69 4.19
CA GLN A 238 16.46 -0.07 2.87
C GLN A 238 15.36 -0.58 1.93
N THR A 239 14.77 -1.73 2.23
CA THR A 239 13.76 -2.34 1.37
C THR A 239 12.34 -2.10 1.88
N LYS A 240 11.40 -1.83 0.97
CA LYS A 240 9.97 -1.73 1.32
C LYS A 240 9.41 -3.04 1.90
N ALA A 241 10.04 -4.16 1.55
CA ALA A 241 9.65 -5.49 1.99
C ALA A 241 10.15 -5.82 3.41
N LYS A 242 11.07 -5.01 3.96
CA LYS A 242 11.80 -5.29 5.21
C LYS A 242 12.52 -6.65 5.18
N GLU A 243 13.00 -7.06 4.02
CA GLU A 243 13.79 -8.26 3.79
C GLU A 243 15.07 -7.88 3.06
N PRO A 244 16.25 -8.35 3.49
CA PRO A 244 17.51 -8.08 2.81
C PRO A 244 17.54 -8.81 1.48
N ARG A 245 18.27 -8.27 0.49
CA ARG A 245 18.53 -8.93 -0.77
C ARG A 245 19.75 -8.37 -1.46
N TYR A 246 20.34 -9.19 -2.33
CA TYR A 246 21.43 -8.80 -3.19
C TYR A 246 20.94 -8.46 -4.60
N VAL A 247 21.62 -7.48 -5.22
CA VAL A 247 21.44 -7.16 -6.64
C VAL A 247 22.79 -7.28 -7.30
N PHE A 248 22.94 -8.23 -8.20
CA PHE A 248 24.21 -8.56 -8.86
C PHE A 248 24.38 -7.71 -10.12
N PHE A 249 25.59 -7.18 -10.33
CA PHE A 249 25.92 -6.42 -11.54
C PHE A 249 27.24 -6.84 -12.21
N ASN A 250 27.99 -7.77 -11.60
CA ASN A 250 29.26 -8.20 -12.17
C ASN A 250 29.11 -8.86 -13.55
N SER A 251 28.07 -9.69 -13.72
CA SER A 251 27.74 -10.36 -14.97
C SER A 251 26.96 -9.47 -15.98
N ALA A 252 26.73 -8.18 -15.66
CA ALA A 252 26.05 -7.23 -16.50
C ALA A 252 26.98 -6.05 -16.89
N PRO A 253 27.75 -6.15 -17.97
CA PRO A 253 28.84 -5.19 -18.30
C PRO A 253 28.38 -3.74 -18.36
N ARG A 254 27.21 -3.48 -18.95
CA ARG A 254 26.63 -2.11 -19.00
C ARG A 254 26.34 -1.57 -17.60
N LEU A 255 25.83 -2.40 -16.70
CA LEU A 255 25.51 -1.99 -15.33
C LEU A 255 26.78 -1.82 -14.49
N LYS A 256 27.77 -2.72 -14.66
CA LYS A 256 29.10 -2.58 -14.03
C LYS A 256 29.74 -1.23 -14.40
N LYS A 257 29.71 -0.87 -15.68
CA LYS A 257 30.20 0.43 -16.18
C LYS A 257 29.53 1.60 -15.46
N VAL A 258 28.21 1.56 -15.23
CA VAL A 258 27.48 2.61 -14.51
C VAL A 258 28.06 2.82 -13.10
N PHE A 259 28.29 1.76 -12.35
CA PHE A 259 28.81 1.88 -10.98
C PHE A 259 30.28 2.32 -10.94
N VAL A 260 31.10 1.84 -11.86
CA VAL A 260 32.49 2.25 -11.98
C VAL A 260 32.61 3.74 -12.35
N GLU A 261 31.81 4.22 -13.32
CA GLU A 261 31.78 5.62 -13.70
C GLU A 261 31.23 6.52 -12.59
N ALA A 262 30.20 6.07 -11.88
CA ALA A 262 29.68 6.78 -10.72
C ALA A 262 30.73 6.88 -9.61
N ALA A 263 31.52 5.82 -9.38
CA ALA A 263 32.59 5.83 -8.37
C ALA A 263 33.74 6.78 -8.76
N ARG A 264 34.11 6.85 -10.05
CA ARG A 264 35.12 7.80 -10.56
C ARG A 264 34.70 9.26 -10.37
N LYS A 265 33.40 9.54 -10.49
CA LYS A 265 32.82 10.89 -10.33
C LYS A 265 32.44 11.23 -8.88
N LYS A 266 32.64 10.30 -7.96
CA LYS A 266 32.26 10.46 -6.56
C LYS A 266 33.05 11.59 -5.91
N GLY A 267 32.32 12.57 -5.34
CA GLY A 267 32.91 13.63 -4.48
C GLY A 267 33.38 13.07 -3.12
N THR A 268 34.25 13.83 -2.45
CA THR A 268 34.95 13.40 -1.21
C THR A 268 34.01 12.90 -0.13
N ASN A 269 32.86 13.52 0.08
CA ASN A 269 31.89 13.16 1.13
C ASN A 269 30.53 12.68 0.55
N GLN A 270 30.52 12.21 -0.69
CA GLN A 270 29.28 11.79 -1.31
C GLN A 270 28.78 10.46 -0.75
N GLU A 271 27.66 10.49 -0.03
CA GLU A 271 27.04 9.32 0.58
C GLU A 271 26.23 8.50 -0.44
N PHE A 272 25.46 9.18 -1.32
CA PHE A 272 24.58 8.54 -2.30
C PHE A 272 25.31 8.21 -3.60
N VAL A 273 24.95 7.08 -4.21
CA VAL A 273 25.53 6.65 -5.50
C VAL A 273 25.07 7.56 -6.65
N PHE A 274 23.79 7.90 -6.67
CA PHE A 274 23.19 8.71 -7.74
C PHE A 274 22.75 10.07 -7.19
N THR A 275 23.37 11.11 -7.68
CA THR A 275 23.12 12.50 -7.31
C THR A 275 22.86 13.35 -8.55
N LYS A 276 22.38 14.57 -8.36
CA LYS A 276 22.40 15.60 -9.40
C LYS A 276 23.84 16.12 -9.62
N GLU A 277 23.98 16.99 -10.58
CA GLU A 277 25.26 17.66 -10.89
C GLU A 277 25.83 18.45 -9.74
N ASP A 278 24.95 19.02 -8.89
CA ASP A 278 25.29 19.76 -7.67
C ASP A 278 25.60 18.86 -6.45
N GLY A 279 25.65 17.53 -6.63
CA GLY A 279 25.85 16.55 -5.56
C GLY A 279 24.61 16.28 -4.69
N SER A 280 23.51 16.99 -4.87
CA SER A 280 22.29 16.81 -4.08
C SER A 280 21.52 15.55 -4.49
N PRO A 281 20.76 14.90 -3.55
CA PRO A 281 19.94 13.75 -3.87
C PRO A 281 18.87 14.06 -4.92
N VAL A 282 18.57 13.09 -5.78
CA VAL A 282 17.51 13.21 -6.80
C VAL A 282 16.14 12.99 -6.16
N PRO A 283 15.25 13.99 -6.12
CA PRO A 283 13.92 13.82 -5.54
C PRO A 283 13.05 12.82 -6.34
N LYS A 284 12.27 11.98 -5.64
CA LYS A 284 11.40 10.96 -6.28
C LYS A 284 10.41 11.52 -7.29
N TRP A 285 9.83 12.70 -7.02
CA TRP A 285 8.88 13.35 -7.92
C TRP A 285 9.55 13.89 -9.18
N TYR A 286 10.83 14.25 -9.08
CA TYR A 286 11.59 14.87 -10.15
C TYR A 286 11.92 13.87 -11.27
N ILE A 287 12.39 12.65 -10.91
CA ILE A 287 12.69 11.62 -11.92
C ILE A 287 11.43 11.21 -12.69
N GLU A 288 10.27 11.09 -12.00
CA GLU A 288 9.01 10.73 -12.64
C GLU A 288 8.61 11.79 -13.69
N ARG A 289 8.75 13.07 -13.33
CA ARG A 289 8.45 14.19 -14.22
C ARG A 289 9.37 14.21 -15.43
N LEU A 290 10.68 14.03 -15.23
CA LEU A 290 11.65 14.09 -16.32
C LEU A 290 11.58 12.86 -17.22
N PHE A 291 11.34 11.69 -16.67
CA PHE A 291 11.11 10.46 -17.43
C PHE A 291 9.88 10.62 -18.34
N LYS A 292 8.77 11.11 -17.78
CA LYS A 292 7.58 11.41 -18.59
C LYS A 292 7.84 12.44 -19.68
N LYS A 293 8.64 13.50 -19.39
CA LYS A 293 9.02 14.51 -20.40
C LYS A 293 9.87 13.88 -21.51
N ALA A 294 10.76 12.96 -21.19
CA ALA A 294 11.55 12.22 -22.19
C ALA A 294 10.67 11.33 -23.07
N CYS A 295 9.71 10.61 -22.48
CA CYS A 295 8.72 9.84 -23.27
C CYS A 295 7.94 10.73 -24.25
N MET A 296 7.47 11.89 -23.78
CA MET A 296 6.75 12.83 -24.65
C MET A 296 7.62 13.37 -25.79
N LYS A 297 8.90 13.71 -25.51
CA LYS A 297 9.86 14.15 -26.55
C LYS A 297 10.18 13.05 -27.55
N ALA A 298 10.25 11.81 -27.08
CA ALA A 298 10.46 10.65 -27.93
C ALA A 298 9.21 10.26 -28.75
N GLN A 299 8.07 10.89 -28.48
CA GLN A 299 6.75 10.51 -29.03
C GLN A 299 6.38 9.06 -28.73
N ILE A 300 6.69 8.58 -27.52
CA ILE A 300 6.53 7.21 -27.06
C ILE A 300 5.73 7.17 -25.75
N GLY A 301 5.01 6.11 -25.53
CA GLY A 301 4.31 5.85 -24.29
C GLY A 301 2.88 6.35 -24.25
N PRO A 302 2.33 6.61 -23.08
CA PRO A 302 2.95 7.19 -21.86
C PRO A 302 3.46 6.13 -20.87
N TYR A 303 4.77 6.06 -20.66
CA TYR A 303 5.39 5.21 -19.65
C TYR A 303 5.69 5.96 -18.35
N ARG A 304 5.72 5.22 -17.24
CA ARG A 304 6.17 5.68 -15.93
C ARG A 304 7.54 5.10 -15.63
N PHE A 305 8.33 5.77 -14.84
CA PHE A 305 9.63 5.25 -14.41
C PHE A 305 9.53 3.84 -13.77
N HIS A 306 8.44 3.55 -13.05
CA HIS A 306 8.23 2.23 -12.44
C HIS A 306 7.95 1.13 -13.47
N ASP A 307 7.60 1.47 -14.70
CA ASP A 307 7.36 0.51 -15.76
C ASP A 307 8.66 -0.17 -16.22
N LEU A 308 9.83 0.45 -15.99
CA LEU A 308 11.14 -0.18 -16.19
C LEU A 308 11.32 -1.45 -15.32
N ARG A 309 10.82 -1.43 -14.08
CA ARG A 309 10.79 -2.62 -13.23
C ARG A 309 9.81 -3.69 -13.77
N HIS A 310 8.69 -3.28 -14.33
CA HIS A 310 7.78 -4.21 -15.00
C HIS A 310 8.47 -4.87 -16.19
N THR A 311 9.18 -4.08 -17.00
CA THR A 311 9.94 -4.54 -18.14
C THR A 311 11.03 -5.54 -17.73
N PHE A 312 11.80 -5.24 -16.69
CA PHE A 312 12.80 -6.17 -16.15
C PHE A 312 12.17 -7.52 -15.79
N ASN A 313 11.05 -7.52 -15.02
CA ASN A 313 10.39 -8.77 -14.66
C ASN A 313 9.91 -9.57 -15.87
N THR A 314 9.31 -8.90 -16.85
CA THR A 314 8.86 -9.53 -18.09
C THR A 314 10.04 -10.11 -18.88
N ASN A 315 11.15 -9.37 -18.98
CA ASN A 315 12.35 -9.85 -19.68
C ASN A 315 12.98 -11.07 -18.98
N MET A 316 12.97 -11.09 -17.62
CA MET A 316 13.45 -12.26 -16.87
C MET A 316 12.56 -13.49 -17.09
N VAL A 317 11.24 -13.31 -17.16
CA VAL A 317 10.30 -14.39 -17.50
C VAL A 317 10.55 -14.87 -18.93
N LYS A 318 10.70 -13.97 -19.91
CA LYS A 318 11.05 -14.31 -21.30
C LYS A 318 12.40 -15.03 -21.41
N ALA A 319 13.37 -14.68 -20.55
CA ALA A 319 14.65 -15.37 -20.48
C ALA A 319 14.56 -16.75 -19.77
N GLY A 320 13.38 -17.22 -19.40
CA GLY A 320 13.17 -18.52 -18.76
C GLY A 320 13.66 -18.63 -17.32
N VAL A 321 13.90 -17.48 -16.64
CA VAL A 321 14.34 -17.48 -15.24
C VAL A 321 13.17 -17.90 -14.35
N PRO A 322 13.36 -18.87 -13.43
CA PRO A 322 12.30 -19.32 -12.54
C PRO A 322 11.68 -18.18 -11.71
N GLU A 323 10.35 -18.17 -11.58
CA GLU A 323 9.58 -17.15 -10.86
C GLU A 323 10.13 -16.85 -9.46
N VAL A 324 10.48 -17.92 -8.70
CA VAL A 324 11.01 -17.79 -7.35
C VAL A 324 12.33 -16.99 -7.32
N VAL A 325 13.18 -17.17 -8.33
CA VAL A 325 14.45 -16.43 -8.46
C VAL A 325 14.17 -14.96 -8.75
N ILE A 326 13.26 -14.67 -9.71
CA ILE A 326 12.90 -13.29 -10.05
C ILE A 326 12.27 -12.58 -8.84
N MET A 327 11.40 -13.26 -8.09
CA MET A 327 10.79 -12.73 -6.88
C MET A 327 11.85 -12.37 -5.81
N LYS A 328 12.85 -13.23 -5.60
CA LYS A 328 13.97 -12.94 -4.69
C LYS A 328 14.79 -11.75 -5.15
N LEU A 329 15.19 -11.70 -6.42
CA LEU A 329 15.97 -10.60 -7.00
C LEU A 329 15.26 -9.25 -6.89
N THR A 330 13.95 -9.23 -7.12
CA THR A 330 13.17 -7.99 -7.14
C THR A 330 12.48 -7.67 -5.80
N GLY A 331 12.41 -8.62 -4.87
CA GLY A 331 11.77 -8.46 -3.57
C GLY A 331 10.23 -8.41 -3.66
N HIS A 332 9.62 -9.30 -4.45
CA HIS A 332 8.17 -9.54 -4.45
C HIS A 332 7.80 -10.54 -3.36
N LYS A 333 6.89 -10.16 -2.45
CA LYS A 333 6.49 -11.00 -1.31
C LYS A 333 5.45 -12.08 -1.62
N SER A 334 4.69 -11.94 -2.68
CA SER A 334 3.63 -12.88 -3.01
C SER A 334 3.54 -13.16 -4.50
N ARG A 335 3.18 -14.39 -4.83
CA ARG A 335 2.88 -14.80 -6.21
C ARG A 335 1.78 -13.95 -6.84
N ALA A 336 0.77 -13.54 -6.08
CA ALA A 336 -0.29 -12.65 -6.56
C ALA A 336 0.24 -11.28 -7.07
N MET A 337 1.37 -10.80 -6.52
CA MET A 337 2.05 -9.59 -7.05
C MET A 337 2.82 -9.87 -8.34
N PHE A 338 3.24 -11.12 -8.54
CA PHE A 338 4.04 -11.56 -9.68
C PHE A 338 3.17 -12.13 -10.82
N SER A 339 2.00 -12.68 -10.53
CA SER A 339 1.10 -13.35 -11.50
C SER A 339 0.76 -12.52 -12.75
N ARG A 340 0.89 -11.19 -12.65
CA ARG A 340 0.73 -10.28 -13.80
C ARG A 340 1.80 -10.45 -14.89
N TYR A 341 2.90 -11.14 -14.60
CA TYR A 341 3.99 -11.45 -15.54
C TYR A 341 3.96 -12.89 -16.01
N SER A 342 3.12 -13.74 -15.39
CA SER A 342 3.04 -15.19 -15.61
C SER A 342 1.96 -15.57 -16.64
N HIS A 343 1.53 -14.63 -17.49
CA HIS A 343 0.65 -15.01 -18.60
C HIS A 343 1.51 -15.78 -19.61
N LEU A 344 1.27 -17.11 -19.62
CA LEU A 344 1.85 -17.98 -20.65
C LEU A 344 1.26 -17.53 -21.99
N ASP A 345 2.07 -16.86 -22.79
CA ASP A 345 1.70 -16.64 -24.18
C ASP A 345 2.01 -17.93 -25.00
N ARG A 346 1.46 -18.00 -26.19
CA ARG A 346 1.59 -19.19 -27.05
C ARG A 346 3.06 -19.48 -27.38
N GLU A 347 3.86 -18.42 -27.62
CA GLU A 347 5.27 -18.49 -27.95
C GLU A 347 6.10 -19.10 -26.79
N GLN A 348 5.83 -18.68 -25.56
CA GLN A 348 6.46 -19.25 -24.36
C GLN A 348 6.09 -20.72 -24.14
N GLY A 349 4.86 -21.11 -24.46
CA GLY A 349 4.42 -22.50 -24.40
C GLY A 349 5.14 -23.39 -25.40
N GLU A 350 5.28 -22.93 -26.63
CA GLU A 350 5.98 -23.62 -27.70
C GLU A 350 7.49 -23.75 -27.40
N ASP A 351 8.15 -22.68 -26.91
CA ASP A 351 9.55 -22.69 -26.51
C ASP A 351 9.81 -23.66 -25.32
N ALA A 352 8.93 -23.69 -24.33
CA ALA A 352 9.04 -24.62 -23.23
C ALA A 352 8.96 -26.10 -23.68
N MET A 353 8.06 -26.40 -24.60
CA MET A 353 7.92 -27.75 -25.18
C MET A 353 9.12 -28.10 -26.05
N GLY A 354 9.69 -27.15 -26.79
CA GLY A 354 10.94 -27.31 -27.55
C GLY A 354 12.11 -27.69 -26.65
N ARG A 355 12.32 -26.94 -25.56
CA ARG A 355 13.38 -27.23 -24.57
C ARG A 355 13.21 -28.60 -23.89
N LEU A 356 11.98 -29.02 -23.59
CA LEU A 356 11.70 -30.35 -23.08
C LEU A 356 12.09 -31.43 -24.08
N SER A 357 11.71 -31.25 -25.35
CA SER A 357 12.04 -32.17 -26.43
C SER A 357 13.57 -32.34 -26.61
N GLU A 358 14.31 -31.23 -26.60
CA GLU A 358 15.78 -31.25 -26.66
C GLU A 358 16.41 -31.96 -25.46
N LEU A 359 15.90 -31.73 -24.25
CA LEU A 359 16.38 -32.40 -23.04
C LEU A 359 16.16 -33.91 -23.12
N MET A 360 15.01 -34.32 -23.63
CA MET A 360 14.67 -35.74 -23.78
C MET A 360 15.52 -36.43 -24.87
N SER A 361 15.81 -35.74 -26.00
CA SER A 361 16.69 -36.28 -27.03
C SER A 361 18.12 -36.45 -26.52
N LYS A 362 18.68 -35.44 -25.84
CA LYS A 362 20.02 -35.53 -25.19
C LYS A 362 20.14 -36.69 -24.22
N LYS A 363 19.12 -36.90 -23.37
CA LYS A 363 19.10 -38.05 -22.44
C LYS A 363 19.05 -39.40 -23.18
N ARG A 364 18.30 -39.47 -24.28
CA ARG A 364 18.23 -40.68 -25.11
C ARG A 364 19.55 -40.99 -25.79
N ASP A 365 20.24 -39.98 -26.29
CA ASP A 365 21.56 -40.14 -26.92
C ASP A 365 22.63 -40.53 -25.91
N GLN A 366 22.63 -39.94 -24.73
CA GLN A 366 23.51 -40.38 -23.59
C GLN A 366 23.23 -41.81 -23.17
N ALA A 367 21.96 -42.23 -23.10
CA ALA A 367 21.61 -43.62 -22.73
C ALA A 367 22.06 -44.60 -23.81
N LYS A 368 22.03 -44.26 -25.11
CA LYS A 368 22.55 -45.09 -26.19
C LYS A 368 24.07 -45.23 -26.13
N SER A 369 24.80 -44.10 -25.88
CA SER A 369 26.27 -44.17 -25.77
C SER A 369 26.75 -44.99 -24.58
N VAL A 370 26.01 -44.98 -23.48
CA VAL A 370 26.31 -45.84 -22.30
C VAL A 370 26.00 -47.30 -22.60
N GLY A 371 24.92 -47.60 -23.36
CA GLY A 371 24.53 -48.94 -23.76
C GLY A 371 25.55 -49.60 -24.75
N GLU A 372 26.17 -48.79 -25.63
CA GLU A 372 27.23 -49.26 -26.55
C GLU A 372 28.56 -49.58 -25.84
N ILE A 373 28.86 -48.89 -24.72
CA ILE A 373 30.04 -49.11 -23.91
C ILE A 373 29.91 -50.42 -23.06
N THR A 374 28.69 -50.86 -22.75
CA THR A 374 28.41 -52.03 -21.93
C THR A 374 28.06 -53.31 -22.66
N ALA A 375 28.01 -53.28 -24.02
CA ALA A 375 27.77 -54.51 -24.81
C ALA A 375 29.00 -55.40 -24.80
N PRO A 376 28.93 -56.66 -24.34
CA PRO A 376 30.10 -57.58 -24.35
C PRO A 376 30.46 -57.92 -25.80
N LYS A 377 31.75 -57.79 -26.14
CA LYS A 377 32.29 -58.29 -27.41
C LYS A 377 31.98 -59.79 -27.51
N LYS A 378 31.19 -60.21 -28.45
CA LYS A 378 31.03 -61.63 -28.80
C LYS A 378 32.42 -62.11 -29.30
N GLU A 379 33.08 -62.95 -28.47
CA GLU A 379 34.22 -63.73 -28.95
C GLU A 379 33.75 -64.62 -30.07
N GLN A 380 34.36 -64.45 -31.23
CA GLN A 380 34.23 -65.42 -32.33
C GLN A 380 35.13 -66.60 -32.00
N GLU A 381 34.56 -67.71 -31.53
CA GLU A 381 35.22 -69.01 -31.54
C GLU A 381 35.29 -69.49 -32.99
N LYS A 382 36.52 -69.86 -33.39
CA LYS A 382 36.83 -70.61 -34.57
C LYS A 382 36.69 -72.11 -34.28
#